data_9c86c079ee4d35b76238fc331eaff111
#
_entry.id   9c86c079ee4d35b76238fc331eaff111
#
_cell.length_a   1.000
_cell.length_b   1.000
_cell.length_c   1.000
_cell.angle_alpha   90.00
_cell.angle_beta   90.00
_cell.angle_gamma   90.00
#
_symmetry.space_group_name_H-M   'P 1'
#
loop_
_entity.id
_entity.type
_entity.pdbx_description
1 polymer ?
#
loop_
_entity_poly.entity_id
_entity_poly.type
_entity_poly.pdbx_seq_one_letter_code
_entity_poly.pdbx_strand_id
1 'polypeptide(L)' 'MVYMNSLEAELNRLERELKVAELNNWEFDIQILKDEILNIENQLNNAYEG' A
#
# COMPACT_ATOMS: atom_id res chain seq x y z
N MET A 1 -10.56 15.16 0.33
CA MET A 1 -10.81 14.88 1.62
C MET A 1 -9.68 14.21 2.37
N VAL A 2 -9.71 14.41 3.66
CA VAL A 2 -8.63 13.96 4.52
C VAL A 2 -8.48 12.44 4.49
N TYR A 3 -9.60 11.73 4.48
CA TYR A 3 -9.58 10.27 4.53
C TYR A 3 -8.85 9.68 3.31
N MET A 4 -9.19 10.15 2.12
CA MET A 4 -8.56 9.64 0.91
C MET A 4 -7.09 10.03 0.85
N ASN A 5 -6.77 11.24 1.31
CA ASN A 5 -5.38 11.65 1.37
C ASN A 5 -4.57 10.75 2.30
N SER A 6 -5.18 10.34 3.41
CA SER A 6 -4.50 9.44 4.33
C SER A 6 -4.22 8.10 3.69
N LEU A 7 -5.18 7.55 2.95
CA LEU A 7 -4.97 6.28 2.28
C LEU A 7 -3.89 6.38 1.21
N GLU A 8 -3.90 7.47 0.45
CA GLU A 8 -2.89 7.65 -0.58
C GLU A 8 -1.51 7.81 0.02
N ALA A 9 -1.40 8.53 1.12
CA ALA A 9 -0.12 8.69 1.79
C ALA A 9 0.39 7.36 2.31
N GLU A 10 -0.51 6.55 2.85
CA GLU A 10 -0.13 5.24 3.34
C GLU A 10 0.31 4.33 2.20
N LEU A 11 -0.40 4.39 1.08
CA LEU A 11 -0.02 3.61 -0.10
C LEU A 11 1.37 3.98 -0.57
N ASN A 12 1.67 5.27 -0.64
CA ASN A 12 2.99 5.73 -1.04
C ASN A 12 4.07 5.20 -0.12
N ARG A 13 3.80 5.23 1.18
CA ARG A 13 4.78 4.73 2.14
C ARG A 13 5.01 3.24 1.98
N LEU A 14 3.93 2.48 1.80
CA LEU A 14 4.04 1.04 1.62
C LEU A 14 4.80 0.69 0.35
N GLU A 15 4.58 1.45 -0.71
CA GLU A 15 5.30 1.21 -1.95
C GLU A 15 6.79 1.44 -1.80
N ARG A 16 7.17 2.45 -1.03
CA ARG A 16 8.59 2.67 -0.76
C ARG A 16 9.19 1.53 0.05
N GLU A 17 8.45 1.08 1.06
CA GLU A 17 8.93 -0.04 1.87
C GLU A 17 9.04 -1.31 1.06
N LEU A 18 8.11 -1.51 0.14
CA LEU A 18 8.16 -2.66 -0.75
C LEU A 18 9.43 -2.62 -1.59
N LYS A 19 9.78 -1.45 -2.10
CA LYS A 19 10.99 -1.33 -2.90
C LYS A 19 12.22 -1.69 -2.09
N VAL A 20 12.29 -1.23 -0.84
CA VAL A 20 13.40 -1.57 0.03
C VAL A 20 13.45 -3.08 0.28
N ALA A 21 12.29 -3.67 0.55
CA ALA A 21 12.22 -5.10 0.80
C ALA A 21 12.67 -5.90 -0.42
N GLU A 22 12.29 -5.45 -1.61
CA GLU A 22 12.70 -6.12 -2.84
C GLU A 22 14.21 -6.03 -3.05
N LEU A 23 14.79 -4.88 -2.75
CA LEU A 23 16.22 -4.71 -2.89
C LEU A 23 17.00 -5.60 -1.92
N ASN A 24 16.40 -5.90 -0.79
CA ASN A 24 17.04 -6.72 0.24
C ASN A 24 16.63 -8.19 0.19
N ASN A 25 15.74 -8.54 -0.73
CA ASN A 25 15.22 -9.89 -0.86
C ASN A 25 14.52 -10.38 0.41
N TRP A 26 13.82 -9.50 1.08
CA TRP A 26 13.04 -9.84 2.26
C TRP A 26 11.69 -10.40 1.81
N GLU A 27 11.67 -11.68 1.52
CA GLU A 27 10.50 -12.28 0.86
C GLU A 27 9.24 -12.23 1.72
N PHE A 28 9.39 -12.45 3.01
CA PHE A 28 8.25 -12.35 3.92
C PHE A 28 7.66 -10.95 3.90
N ASP A 29 8.52 -9.95 4.02
CA ASP A 29 8.08 -8.57 4.04
C ASP A 29 7.43 -8.20 2.71
N ILE A 30 7.97 -8.71 1.61
CA ILE A 30 7.39 -8.44 0.30
C ILE A 30 5.95 -8.93 0.24
N GLN A 31 5.70 -10.14 0.72
CA GLN A 31 4.35 -10.69 0.71
C GLN A 31 3.41 -9.86 1.55
N ILE A 32 3.84 -9.52 2.76
CA ILE A 32 3.00 -8.74 3.67
C ILE A 32 2.70 -7.36 3.06
N LEU A 33 3.72 -6.71 2.51
CA LEU A 33 3.55 -5.38 1.95
C LEU A 33 2.64 -5.40 0.74
N LYS A 34 2.76 -6.42 -0.10
CA LYS A 34 1.87 -6.52 -1.26
C LYS A 34 0.42 -6.70 -0.83
N ASP A 35 0.19 -7.49 0.20
CA ASP A 35 -1.16 -7.68 0.71
C ASP A 35 -1.73 -6.38 1.24
N GLU A 36 -0.92 -5.62 1.98
CA GLU A 36 -1.38 -4.35 2.52
C GLU A 36 -1.66 -3.34 1.42
N ILE A 37 -0.80 -3.30 0.41
CA ILE A 37 -1.01 -2.39 -0.71
C ILE A 37 -2.32 -2.72 -1.42
N LEU A 38 -2.56 -3.99 -1.68
CA LEU A 38 -3.79 -4.41 -2.33
C LEU A 38 -5.01 -4.02 -1.51
N ASN A 39 -4.92 -4.17 -0.20
CA ASN A 39 -6.00 -3.81 0.68
C ASN A 39 -6.33 -2.31 0.59
N ILE A 40 -5.30 -1.48 0.59
CA ILE A 40 -5.51 -0.04 0.50
C ILE A 40 -6.04 0.35 -0.88
N GLU A 41 -5.55 -0.28 -1.92
CA GLU A 41 -6.07 -0.02 -3.26
C GLU A 41 -7.55 -0.36 -3.36
N ASN A 42 -7.97 -1.44 -2.73
CA ASN A 42 -9.37 -1.80 -2.70
C ASN A 42 -10.20 -0.74 -1.97
N GLN A 43 -9.67 -0.22 -0.87
CA GLN A 43 -10.37 0.82 -0.13
C GLN A 43 -10.50 2.09 -0.96
N LEU A 44 -9.46 2.45 -1.70
CA LEU A 44 -9.51 3.62 -2.57
C LEU A 44 -10.54 3.44 -3.67
N ASN A 45 -10.57 2.26 -4.28
CA ASN A 45 -11.56 1.97 -5.31
C ASN A 45 -12.97 2.11 -4.77
N ASN A 46 -13.22 1.57 -3.58
CA ASN A 46 -14.54 1.68 -2.99
C ASN A 46 -14.91 3.12 -2.70
N ALA A 47 -13.95 3.93 -2.29
CA ALA A 47 -14.20 5.32 -2.01
C ALA A 47 -14.59 6.07 -3.28
N TYR A 48 -13.93 5.76 -4.40
CA TYR A 48 -14.26 6.41 -5.66
C TYR A 48 -15.60 5.97 -6.23
N GLU A 49 -15.94 4.72 -6.03
CA GLU A 49 -17.19 4.19 -6.56
C GLU A 49 -18.38 4.50 -5.64
N GLY A 50 -18.10 4.57 -4.37
CA GLY A 50 -19.12 4.75 -3.38
C GLY A 50 -19.83 6.05 -3.47
#